data_91fec14bb56e17245535780d98516442
#
_entry.id   91fec14bb56e17245535780d98516442
#
_cell.length_a   1.000
_cell.length_b   1.000
_cell.length_c   1.000
_cell.angle_alpha   90.00
_cell.angle_beta   90.00
_cell.angle_gamma   90.00
#
_symmetry.space_group_name_H-M   'P 1'
#
loop_
_entity.id
_entity.type
_entity.pdbx_description
1 polymer ?
#
loop_
_entity_poly.entity_id
_entity_poly.type
_entity_poly.pdbx_seq_one_letter_code
_entity_poly.pdbx_strand_id
1 'polypeptide(L)'
;HNNPYVTEFNRVVTEDYSLIKPDYTFHDLVSEVTGFTNMHTTQPTYSYYDHTAWLNAHHDPRRWCAYIFYLNDTWLTQWGGQLCLLNQDEITIKDSIEPFGNRLVIMDVSDLTGTRINKHFISPVSITADHPRYSLAGWFYQTETDGPSPVRNENAN
;
A
#
# COMPACT_ATOMS: atom_id res chain seq x y z
N HIS A 1 9.40 -5.72 -19.87
CA HIS A 1 10.42 -6.14 -18.93
C HIS A 1 9.72 -6.76 -17.73
N ASN A 2 9.81 -8.10 -17.60
CA ASN A 2 9.32 -8.80 -16.41
C ASN A 2 10.22 -8.40 -15.25
N ASN A 3 9.67 -7.65 -14.30
CA ASN A 3 10.36 -7.37 -13.05
C ASN A 3 10.33 -8.66 -12.19
N PRO A 4 11.49 -9.27 -11.87
CA PRO A 4 11.54 -10.53 -11.14
C PRO A 4 10.89 -10.44 -9.76
N TYR A 5 10.92 -9.28 -9.13
CA TYR A 5 10.29 -9.06 -7.82
C TYR A 5 8.76 -9.08 -7.91
N VAL A 6 8.17 -8.57 -9.00
CA VAL A 6 6.72 -8.64 -9.23
C VAL A 6 6.28 -10.10 -9.46
N THR A 7 7.08 -10.85 -10.20
CA THR A 7 6.81 -12.28 -10.43
C THR A 7 6.90 -13.07 -9.12
N GLU A 8 7.92 -12.81 -8.30
CA GLU A 8 8.08 -13.47 -7.00
C GLU A 8 6.96 -13.07 -6.01
N PHE A 9 6.58 -11.80 -5.98
CA PHE A 9 5.43 -11.34 -5.19
C PHE A 9 4.15 -12.09 -5.56
N ASN A 10 3.82 -12.17 -6.84
CA ASN A 10 2.65 -12.91 -7.30
C ASN A 10 2.75 -14.41 -6.93
N ARG A 11 3.93 -15.01 -7.02
CA ARG A 11 4.15 -16.40 -6.61
C ARG A 11 3.89 -16.60 -5.12
N VAL A 12 4.51 -15.79 -4.26
CA VAL A 12 4.35 -15.89 -2.80
C VAL A 12 2.89 -15.70 -2.39
N VAL A 13 2.22 -14.69 -2.93
CA VAL A 13 0.82 -14.40 -2.55
C VAL A 13 -0.15 -15.44 -3.09
N THR A 14 0.10 -16.01 -4.28
CA THR A 14 -0.83 -16.97 -4.89
C THR A 14 -0.55 -18.42 -4.49
N GLU A 15 0.73 -18.82 -4.35
CA GLU A 15 1.08 -20.21 -4.07
C GLU A 15 0.91 -20.58 -2.59
N ASP A 16 1.34 -19.73 -1.65
CA ASP A 16 1.25 -20.03 -0.22
C ASP A 16 -0.20 -19.97 0.29
N TYR A 17 -1.03 -19.10 -0.27
CA TYR A 17 -2.46 -19.10 0.05
C TYR A 17 -3.24 -20.23 -0.63
N SER A 18 -2.75 -20.80 -1.72
CA SER A 18 -3.36 -21.96 -2.38
C SER A 18 -3.35 -23.22 -1.53
N LEU A 19 -2.46 -23.30 -0.53
CA LEU A 19 -2.44 -24.40 0.45
C LEU A 19 -3.67 -24.39 1.36
N ILE A 20 -4.33 -23.25 1.55
CA ILE A 20 -5.51 -23.12 2.41
C ILE A 20 -6.79 -23.24 1.59
N LYS A 21 -6.82 -22.63 0.41
CA LYS A 21 -7.93 -22.70 -0.57
C LYS A 21 -7.31 -22.69 -1.98
N PRO A 22 -7.36 -23.75 -2.75
CA PRO A 22 -6.64 -23.87 -4.04
C PRO A 22 -6.92 -22.72 -5.02
N ASP A 23 -8.08 -22.09 -4.93
CA ASP A 23 -8.51 -21.00 -5.81
C ASP A 23 -8.47 -19.63 -5.12
N TYR A 24 -7.89 -19.53 -3.90
CA TYR A 24 -7.82 -18.29 -3.15
C TYR A 24 -6.74 -17.38 -3.68
N THR A 25 -7.12 -16.16 -4.08
CA THR A 25 -6.24 -15.19 -4.72
C THR A 25 -5.93 -14.01 -3.77
N PHE A 26 -4.95 -13.20 -4.16
CA PHE A 26 -4.70 -11.92 -3.45
C PHE A 26 -5.93 -11.00 -3.49
N HIS A 27 -6.71 -11.06 -4.57
CA HIS A 27 -8.00 -10.37 -4.67
C HIS A 27 -8.98 -10.81 -3.59
N ASP A 28 -9.09 -12.11 -3.37
CA ASP A 28 -9.99 -12.66 -2.36
C ASP A 28 -9.57 -12.23 -0.96
N LEU A 29 -8.26 -12.27 -0.66
CA LEU A 29 -7.71 -11.74 0.60
C LEU A 29 -8.09 -10.28 0.82
N VAL A 30 -7.87 -9.44 -0.18
CA VAL A 30 -8.17 -8.01 -0.05
C VAL A 30 -9.66 -7.78 0.10
N SER A 31 -10.50 -8.50 -0.66
CA SER A 31 -11.96 -8.44 -0.54
C SER A 31 -12.45 -8.87 0.85
N GLU A 32 -11.89 -9.93 1.40
CA GLU A 32 -12.24 -10.44 2.73
C GLU A 32 -11.86 -9.45 3.84
N VAL A 33 -10.67 -8.85 3.74
CA VAL A 33 -10.15 -7.92 4.75
C VAL A 33 -10.84 -6.55 4.70
N THR A 34 -11.15 -6.07 3.50
CA THR A 34 -11.67 -4.70 3.31
C THR A 34 -13.18 -4.64 3.16
N GLY A 35 -13.83 -5.75 2.81
CA GLY A 35 -15.24 -5.79 2.44
C GLY A 35 -15.54 -5.26 1.03
N PHE A 36 -14.53 -4.79 0.29
CA PHE A 36 -14.71 -4.35 -1.09
C PHE A 36 -14.82 -5.54 -2.03
N THR A 37 -15.76 -5.46 -2.97
CA THR A 37 -15.97 -6.46 -4.01
C THR A 37 -15.85 -5.81 -5.39
N ASN A 38 -15.71 -6.64 -6.44
CA ASN A 38 -15.63 -6.17 -7.82
C ASN A 38 -14.50 -5.14 -8.05
N MET A 39 -13.36 -5.39 -7.44
CA MET A 39 -12.16 -4.58 -7.59
C MET A 39 -11.29 -5.11 -8.73
N HIS A 40 -10.52 -4.22 -9.33
CA HIS A 40 -9.40 -4.59 -10.18
C HIS A 40 -8.12 -3.93 -9.68
N THR A 41 -6.98 -4.55 -9.95
CA THR A 41 -5.67 -4.00 -9.60
C THR A 41 -4.82 -3.76 -10.84
N THR A 42 -3.94 -2.79 -10.76
CA THR A 42 -2.85 -2.62 -11.72
C THR A 42 -1.65 -3.47 -11.29
N GLN A 43 -0.67 -3.60 -12.16
CA GLN A 43 0.59 -4.24 -11.79
C GLN A 43 1.23 -3.50 -10.60
N PRO A 44 1.77 -4.24 -9.62
CA PRO A 44 2.49 -3.64 -8.51
C PRO A 44 3.69 -2.82 -9.01
N THR A 45 3.96 -1.73 -8.31
CA THR A 45 5.14 -0.91 -8.54
C THR A 45 6.20 -1.28 -7.51
N TYR A 46 7.37 -1.68 -7.99
CA TYR A 46 8.55 -1.82 -7.14
C TYR A 46 9.07 -0.44 -6.77
N SER A 47 9.23 -0.22 -5.48
CA SER A 47 9.74 1.05 -4.94
C SER A 47 10.93 0.80 -4.04
N TYR A 48 11.93 1.66 -4.16
CA TYR A 48 13.00 1.74 -3.18
C TYR A 48 13.19 3.18 -2.74
N TYR A 49 13.49 3.34 -1.48
CA TYR A 49 13.82 4.63 -0.87
C TYR A 49 15.22 4.54 -0.33
N ASP A 50 16.13 5.23 -0.97
CA ASP A 50 17.53 5.33 -0.56
C ASP A 50 17.66 6.30 0.62
N HIS A 51 18.88 6.45 1.13
CA HIS A 51 19.22 7.39 2.21
C HIS A 51 18.64 8.77 1.95
N THR A 52 18.01 9.36 2.95
CA THR A 52 17.30 10.63 2.91
C THR A 52 16.05 10.69 2.03
N ALA A 53 15.74 9.64 1.29
CA ALA A 53 14.52 9.58 0.48
C ALA A 53 13.28 9.47 1.38
N TRP A 54 12.21 10.07 0.94
CA TRP A 54 10.93 10.16 1.65
C TRP A 54 9.79 10.41 0.65
N LEU A 55 8.56 10.32 1.12
CA LEU A 55 7.38 10.65 0.33
C LEU A 55 6.49 11.60 1.12
N ASN A 56 6.12 12.71 0.51
CA ASN A 56 5.23 13.71 1.11
C ASN A 56 3.89 13.13 1.53
N ALA A 57 3.29 13.76 2.54
CA ALA A 57 1.93 13.46 2.95
C ALA A 57 0.94 13.71 1.80
N HIS A 58 0.18 12.68 1.44
CA HIS A 58 -0.74 12.69 0.30
C HIS A 58 -1.93 11.79 0.57
N HIS A 59 -2.95 11.94 -0.28
CA HIS A 59 -4.06 11.02 -0.43
C HIS A 59 -3.91 10.23 -1.72
N ASP A 60 -4.52 9.07 -1.81
CA ASP A 60 -4.62 8.25 -3.01
C ASP A 60 -6.00 8.44 -3.67
N PRO A 61 -6.18 9.48 -4.48
CA PRO A 61 -7.50 9.79 -5.02
C PRO A 61 -7.98 8.72 -6.01
N ARG A 62 -9.29 8.46 -6.01
CA ARG A 62 -9.95 7.52 -6.92
C ARG A 62 -9.49 6.07 -6.77
N ARG A 63 -9.02 5.68 -5.58
CA ARG A 63 -8.65 4.32 -5.23
C ARG A 63 -9.49 3.86 -4.05
N TRP A 64 -9.68 2.55 -3.94
CA TRP A 64 -10.43 1.96 -2.86
C TRP A 64 -9.53 1.48 -1.76
N CYS A 65 -8.51 0.73 -2.15
CA CYS A 65 -7.52 0.32 -1.19
C CYS A 65 -6.12 0.38 -1.80
N ALA A 66 -5.14 0.68 -0.96
CA ALA A 66 -3.73 0.58 -1.27
C ALA A 66 -3.13 -0.61 -0.53
N TYR A 67 -2.13 -1.25 -1.13
CA TYR A 67 -1.35 -2.26 -0.45
C TYR A 67 0.14 -1.98 -0.60
N ILE A 68 0.89 -2.35 0.44
CA ILE A 68 2.34 -2.28 0.46
C ILE A 68 2.86 -3.59 1.03
N PHE A 69 3.69 -4.28 0.27
CA PHE A 69 4.42 -5.46 0.72
C PHE A 69 5.89 -5.12 0.88
N TYR A 70 6.41 -5.24 2.10
CA TYR A 70 7.79 -4.91 2.42
C TYR A 70 8.73 -6.09 2.17
N LEU A 71 9.91 -5.77 1.61
CA LEU A 71 10.88 -6.76 1.11
C LEU A 71 12.23 -6.72 1.84
N ASN A 72 12.34 -5.93 2.92
CA ASN A 72 13.60 -5.83 3.67
C ASN A 72 13.77 -7.06 4.57
N ASP A 73 14.87 -7.80 4.44
CA ASP A 73 15.15 -8.94 5.33
C ASP A 73 15.34 -8.48 6.77
N THR A 74 16.00 -7.35 6.94
CA THR A 74 16.24 -6.72 8.25
C THR A 74 15.93 -5.23 8.15
N TRP A 75 15.41 -4.66 9.25
CA TRP A 75 15.19 -3.23 9.37
C TRP A 75 15.24 -2.83 10.83
N LEU A 76 15.90 -1.71 11.12
CA LEU A 76 15.89 -1.13 12.46
C LEU A 76 14.94 0.07 12.48
N THR A 77 14.10 0.16 13.50
CA THR A 77 13.14 1.27 13.67
C THR A 77 13.80 2.65 13.53
N GLN A 78 15.02 2.79 14.05
CA GLN A 78 15.80 4.04 13.98
C GLN A 78 16.26 4.42 12.56
N TRP A 79 16.13 3.53 11.58
CA TRP A 79 16.46 3.82 10.19
C TRP A 79 15.37 4.61 9.46
N GLY A 80 14.23 4.88 10.09
CA GLY A 80 13.15 5.63 9.48
C GLY A 80 12.42 4.82 8.40
N GLY A 81 11.95 5.49 7.36
CA GLY A 81 11.23 4.82 6.26
C GLY A 81 9.85 4.28 6.66
N GLN A 82 9.32 4.66 7.82
CA GLN A 82 8.00 4.23 8.28
C GLN A 82 6.91 4.78 7.37
N LEU A 83 5.88 3.98 7.17
CA LEU A 83 4.60 4.46 6.69
C LEU A 83 3.86 5.12 7.86
N CYS A 84 3.65 6.41 7.77
CA CYS A 84 2.95 7.19 8.78
C CYS A 84 1.55 7.56 8.30
N LEU A 85 0.54 7.15 9.05
CA LEU A 85 -0.85 7.53 8.83
C LEU A 85 -1.18 8.77 9.67
N LEU A 86 -1.85 9.75 9.09
CA LEU A 86 -2.23 10.97 9.79
C LEU A 86 -3.64 10.87 10.39
N ASN A 87 -3.85 11.61 11.46
CA ASN A 87 -5.18 11.87 11.99
C ASN A 87 -5.99 12.75 11.03
N GLN A 88 -7.27 12.94 11.33
CA GLN A 88 -8.17 13.81 10.55
C GLN A 88 -7.73 15.28 10.53
N ASP A 89 -6.88 15.71 11.47
CA ASP A 89 -6.27 17.05 11.47
C ASP A 89 -5.21 17.22 10.37
N GLU A 90 -4.83 16.12 9.72
CA GLU A 90 -3.78 16.04 8.70
C GLU A 90 -2.39 16.54 9.17
N ILE A 91 -2.18 16.66 10.45
CA ILE A 91 -0.97 17.22 11.09
C ILE A 91 -0.31 16.18 12.00
N THR A 92 -1.09 15.53 12.83
CA THR A 92 -0.56 14.59 13.82
C THR A 92 -0.58 13.15 13.32
N ILE A 93 0.46 12.38 13.69
CA ILE A 93 0.56 10.97 13.33
C ILE A 93 -0.43 10.17 14.17
N LYS A 94 -1.26 9.37 13.50
CA LYS A 94 -2.16 8.39 14.10
C LYS A 94 -1.44 7.08 14.35
N ASP A 95 -0.78 6.57 13.31
CA ASP A 95 -0.08 5.28 13.34
C ASP A 95 1.23 5.38 12.57
N SER A 96 2.22 4.58 12.98
CA SER A 96 3.51 4.45 12.31
C SER A 96 3.84 2.97 12.13
N ILE A 97 4.12 2.56 10.90
CA ILE A 97 4.33 1.16 10.52
C ILE A 97 5.74 1.02 9.95
N GLU A 98 6.58 0.23 10.63
CA GLU A 98 7.93 -0.06 10.18
C GLU A 98 7.93 -0.98 8.95
N PRO A 99 8.86 -0.78 8.01
CA PRO A 99 8.94 -1.54 6.77
C PRO A 99 9.67 -2.89 6.96
N PHE A 100 9.28 -3.67 7.96
CA PHE A 100 9.84 -5.01 8.17
C PHE A 100 9.45 -5.94 7.02
N GLY A 101 10.38 -6.74 6.57
CA GLY A 101 10.18 -7.70 5.51
C GLY A 101 9.08 -8.72 5.83
N ASN A 102 8.50 -9.26 4.78
CA ASN A 102 7.36 -10.18 4.85
C ASN A 102 6.12 -9.59 5.57
N ARG A 103 5.98 -8.27 5.56
CA ARG A 103 4.81 -7.55 6.07
C ARG A 103 3.99 -7.02 4.91
N LEU A 104 2.73 -7.36 4.88
CA LEU A 104 1.71 -6.78 4.01
C LEU A 104 0.90 -5.76 4.80
N VAL A 105 0.79 -4.55 4.27
CA VAL A 105 -0.12 -3.51 4.76
C VAL A 105 -1.21 -3.32 3.72
N ILE A 106 -2.46 -3.36 4.15
CA ILE A 106 -3.63 -3.02 3.34
C ILE A 106 -4.29 -1.81 4.00
N MET A 107 -4.49 -0.75 3.23
CA MET A 107 -5.08 0.51 3.70
C MET A 107 -6.36 0.79 2.94
N ASP A 108 -7.44 1.10 3.65
CA ASP A 108 -8.59 1.77 3.04
C ASP A 108 -8.19 3.21 2.70
N VAL A 109 -8.19 3.54 1.43
CA VAL A 109 -7.91 4.88 0.90
C VAL A 109 -9.13 5.44 0.15
N SER A 110 -10.29 4.78 0.31
CA SER A 110 -11.53 5.20 -0.30
C SER A 110 -12.05 6.51 0.31
N ASP A 111 -12.65 7.34 -0.52
CA ASP A 111 -13.34 8.58 -0.10
C ASP A 111 -14.88 8.40 -0.16
N LEU A 112 -15.35 7.19 0.12
CA LEU A 112 -16.77 6.85 0.02
C LEU A 112 -17.64 7.62 1.01
N THR A 113 -17.07 8.12 2.09
CA THR A 113 -17.80 8.84 3.15
C THR A 113 -17.68 10.35 3.02
N GLY A 114 -16.93 10.86 2.03
CA GLY A 114 -16.61 12.28 1.90
C GLY A 114 -15.69 12.81 3.02
N THR A 115 -15.25 11.93 3.90
CA THR A 115 -14.20 12.22 4.87
C THR A 115 -12.89 11.73 4.28
N ARG A 116 -11.98 12.65 3.97
CA ARG A 116 -10.63 12.31 3.49
C ARG A 116 -9.93 11.48 4.54
N ILE A 117 -10.07 10.16 4.42
CA ILE A 117 -9.51 9.21 5.35
C ILE A 117 -8.12 8.83 4.83
N ASN A 118 -7.16 8.73 5.75
CA ASN A 118 -5.85 8.12 5.53
C ASN A 118 -4.88 8.89 4.63
N LYS A 119 -4.76 10.22 4.86
CA LYS A 119 -3.57 10.93 4.43
C LYS A 119 -2.35 10.29 5.08
N HIS A 120 -1.36 9.97 4.27
CA HIS A 120 -0.20 9.21 4.72
C HIS A 120 1.08 9.69 4.03
N PHE A 121 2.23 9.34 4.62
CA PHE A 121 3.54 9.68 4.09
C PHE A 121 4.56 8.58 4.44
N ILE A 122 5.73 8.61 3.78
CA ILE A 122 6.88 7.82 4.16
C ILE A 122 7.89 8.74 4.84
N SER A 123 8.27 8.42 6.07
CA SER A 123 9.29 9.17 6.79
C SER A 123 10.67 9.02 6.12
N PRO A 124 11.58 10.00 6.29
CA PRO A 124 12.90 9.90 5.70
C PRO A 124 13.64 8.63 6.13
N VAL A 125 14.31 7.99 5.18
CA VAL A 125 15.25 6.91 5.47
C VAL A 125 16.53 7.52 6.02
N SER A 126 17.00 7.01 7.15
CA SER A 126 18.21 7.49 7.80
C SER A 126 19.45 7.28 6.92
N ILE A 127 20.39 8.22 6.99
CA ILE A 127 21.72 8.05 6.40
C ILE A 127 22.51 6.89 7.03
N THR A 128 22.09 6.41 8.19
CA THR A 128 22.72 5.28 8.90
C THR A 128 22.06 3.94 8.60
N ALA A 129 21.08 3.89 7.70
CA ALA A 129 20.53 2.62 7.25
C ALA A 129 21.58 1.85 6.44
N ASP A 130 21.66 0.53 6.61
CA ASP A 130 22.64 -0.29 5.91
C ASP A 130 22.27 -0.53 4.44
N HIS A 131 20.99 -0.36 4.12
CA HIS A 131 20.44 -0.56 2.77
C HIS A 131 19.15 0.27 2.57
N PRO A 132 18.74 0.47 1.31
CA PRO A 132 17.47 1.14 1.00
C PRO A 132 16.26 0.38 1.52
N ARG A 133 15.16 1.10 1.71
CA ARG A 133 13.84 0.52 2.00
C ARG A 133 13.19 0.03 0.71
N TYR A 134 12.89 -1.26 0.66
CA TYR A 134 12.29 -1.91 -0.50
C TYR A 134 10.83 -2.29 -0.27
N SER A 135 9.99 -2.07 -1.26
CA SER A 135 8.59 -2.51 -1.21
C SER A 135 7.99 -2.72 -2.59
N LEU A 136 6.95 -3.55 -2.64
CA LEU A 136 5.99 -3.60 -3.73
C LEU A 136 4.71 -2.90 -3.27
N ALA A 137 4.22 -1.97 -4.06
CA ALA A 137 3.00 -1.23 -3.75
C ALA A 137 2.05 -1.21 -4.94
N GLY A 138 0.78 -1.14 -4.66
CA GLY A 138 -0.25 -1.04 -5.68
C GLY A 138 -1.59 -0.67 -5.07
N TRP A 139 -2.59 -0.59 -5.94
CA TRP A 139 -3.92 -0.13 -5.56
C TRP A 139 -5.00 -1.00 -6.18
N PHE A 140 -6.12 -1.05 -5.51
CA PHE A 140 -7.36 -1.59 -6.01
C PHE A 140 -8.33 -0.47 -6.34
N TYR A 141 -9.00 -0.64 -7.46
CA TYR A 141 -10.00 0.27 -8.01
C TYR A 141 -11.31 -0.47 -8.16
N GLN A 142 -12.42 0.25 -8.03
CA GLN A 142 -13.70 -0.32 -8.42
C GLN A 142 -13.80 -0.45 -9.94
N THR A 143 -14.46 -1.49 -10.41
CA THR A 143 -14.83 -1.59 -11.83
C THR A 143 -15.98 -0.62 -12.13
N GLU A 144 -15.94 0.02 -13.29
CA GLU A 144 -16.94 1.04 -13.69
C GLU A 144 -18.39 0.50 -13.77
N THR A 145 -18.58 -0.82 -13.77
CA THR A 145 -19.87 -1.47 -13.97
C THR A 145 -20.74 -1.59 -12.72
N ASP A 146 -20.21 -1.38 -11.50
CA ASP A 146 -20.84 -1.88 -10.29
C ASP A 146 -21.15 -0.83 -9.20
N GLY A 147 -21.16 0.44 -9.50
CA GLY A 147 -21.55 1.45 -8.52
C GLY A 147 -21.13 2.88 -8.87
N PRO A 148 -21.51 3.88 -8.08
CA PRO A 148 -21.14 5.25 -8.35
C PRO A 148 -19.63 5.37 -8.37
N SER A 149 -19.09 5.91 -9.45
CA SER A 149 -17.68 6.29 -9.54
C SER A 149 -17.31 7.12 -8.32
N PRO A 150 -16.12 6.90 -7.71
CA PRO A 150 -15.65 7.79 -6.65
C PRO A 150 -15.73 9.22 -7.14
N VAL A 151 -16.34 10.09 -6.35
CA VAL A 151 -16.57 11.49 -6.72
C VAL A 151 -15.25 12.12 -7.13
N ARG A 152 -15.16 12.56 -8.38
CA ARG A 152 -14.01 13.35 -8.83
C ARG A 152 -13.97 14.64 -8.03
N ASN A 153 -13.02 14.78 -7.16
CA ASN A 153 -12.66 16.08 -6.62
C ASN A 153 -11.88 16.84 -7.71
N GLU A 154 -12.57 17.70 -8.46
CA GLU A 154 -11.98 18.52 -9.54
C GLU A 154 -10.99 19.59 -9.03
N ASN A 155 -10.77 19.67 -7.71
CA ASN A 155 -9.94 20.70 -7.06
C ASN A 155 -8.64 20.16 -6.43
N ALA A 156 -8.17 19.00 -6.83
CA ALA A 156 -6.84 18.54 -6.42
C ALA A 156 -5.80 18.93 -7.50
N ASN A 157 -5.31 20.17 -7.42
CA ASN A 157 -4.04 20.59 -7.99
C ASN A 157 -2.91 20.32 -7.00
#